data_f548cf516202ee37a8afb261a6e80b0c
#
_entry.id   f548cf516202ee37a8afb261a6e80b0c
#
_cell.length_a   1.000
_cell.length_b   1.000
_cell.length_c   1.000
_cell.angle_alpha   90.00
_cell.angle_beta   90.00
_cell.angle_gamma   90.00
#
_symmetry.space_group_name_H-M   'P 1'
#
loop_
_entity.id
_entity.type
_entity.pdbx_description
1 polymer ?
#
loop_
_entity_poly.entity_id
_entity_poly.type
_entity_poly.pdbx_seq_one_letter_code
_entity_poly.pdbx_strand_id
1 'polypeptide(L)'
;FTQFGVIPDNDLRWSHESKEYLKRLRQIISDNQFCFIDYLEGRFSPSSQSNDNLKIIKKINDDFEKLCKEISSNRKKVKLSLIAHFIKKMDKNPYSHFERHSELRREISQKSHSLLNVVKRIKHNKWEVQIKGIDAASNEMSAGPEVFSPAFRYMRNHWTGDEDLRITFHAGEDFVHLLSGLRMIVEAE
;
A
#
# COMPACT_ATOMS: atom_id res chain seq x y z
N PHE A 1 11.32 1.88 11.07
CA PHE A 1 10.40 1.79 9.92
C PHE A 1 10.83 2.81 8.88
N THR A 2 11.43 2.36 7.79
CA THR A 2 11.77 3.22 6.68
C THR A 2 10.54 3.31 5.77
N GLN A 3 9.81 4.42 5.83
CA GLN A 3 8.75 4.69 4.86
C GLN A 3 9.38 4.86 3.48
N PHE A 4 9.15 3.91 2.59
CA PHE A 4 9.33 4.15 1.17
C PHE A 4 8.27 5.15 0.74
N GLY A 5 8.69 6.30 0.21
CA GLY A 5 7.79 7.39 -0.12
C GLY A 5 6.61 6.93 -0.99
N VAL A 6 5.45 7.52 -0.72
CA VAL A 6 4.24 7.36 -1.53
C VAL A 6 4.58 7.73 -2.97
N ILE A 7 4.34 6.83 -3.91
CA ILE A 7 4.56 7.06 -5.32
C ILE A 7 3.36 7.86 -5.86
N PRO A 8 3.55 9.11 -6.33
CA PRO A 8 2.45 9.94 -6.80
C PRO A 8 1.91 9.50 -8.16
N ASP A 9 0.66 9.85 -8.41
CA ASP A 9 -0.21 9.42 -9.53
C ASP A 9 0.15 10.00 -10.92
N ASN A 10 1.29 10.67 -11.13
CA ASN A 10 1.64 11.34 -12.40
C ASN A 10 2.79 10.67 -13.16
N ASP A 11 2.53 10.26 -14.39
CA ASP A 11 3.44 9.51 -15.31
C ASP A 11 4.87 10.08 -15.49
N LEU A 12 5.05 11.39 -15.38
CA LEU A 12 6.37 12.04 -15.54
C LEU A 12 7.26 11.95 -14.28
N ARG A 13 6.69 11.81 -13.10
CA ARG A 13 7.44 11.58 -11.85
C ARG A 13 7.96 10.15 -11.74
N TRP A 14 7.27 9.19 -12.37
CA TRP A 14 7.61 7.77 -12.31
C TRP A 14 9.03 7.43 -12.78
N SER A 15 9.54 8.08 -13.81
CA SER A 15 10.88 7.77 -14.32
C SER A 15 11.99 8.20 -13.36
N HIS A 16 11.76 9.28 -12.60
CA HIS A 16 12.72 9.79 -11.61
C HIS A 16 12.59 9.04 -10.27
N GLU A 17 11.37 8.85 -9.80
CA GLU A 17 11.07 8.18 -8.53
C GLU A 17 11.36 6.67 -8.56
N SER A 18 11.19 6.02 -9.71
CA SER A 18 11.55 4.61 -9.85
C SER A 18 13.06 4.37 -9.75
N LYS A 19 13.89 5.30 -10.23
CA LYS A 19 15.34 5.23 -10.06
C LYS A 19 15.73 5.43 -8.58
N GLU A 20 15.02 6.30 -7.88
CA GLU A 20 15.24 6.57 -6.47
C GLU A 20 14.79 5.40 -5.60
N TYR A 21 13.67 4.76 -5.92
CA TYR A 21 13.19 3.55 -5.26
C TYR A 21 14.21 2.41 -5.35
N LEU A 22 14.74 2.14 -6.55
CA LEU A 22 15.83 1.18 -6.76
C LEU A 22 17.09 1.54 -5.99
N LYS A 23 17.46 2.81 -5.98
CA LYS A 23 18.64 3.29 -5.24
C LYS A 23 18.48 3.03 -3.74
N ARG A 24 17.29 3.31 -3.18
CA ARG A 24 16.98 3.05 -1.77
C ARG A 24 16.95 1.56 -1.46
N LEU A 25 16.29 0.74 -2.29
CA LEU A 25 16.31 -0.71 -2.15
C LEU A 25 17.74 -1.25 -2.20
N ARG A 26 18.55 -0.76 -3.13
CA ARG A 26 19.95 -1.16 -3.24
C ARG A 26 20.73 -0.78 -1.99
N GLN A 27 20.56 0.41 -1.45
CA GLN A 27 21.18 0.81 -0.20
C GLN A 27 20.80 -0.11 0.96
N ILE A 28 19.51 -0.38 1.13
CA ILE A 28 19.00 -1.23 2.21
C ILE A 28 19.55 -2.66 2.10
N ILE A 29 19.57 -3.23 0.88
CA ILE A 29 19.98 -4.63 0.70
C ILE A 29 21.49 -4.79 0.61
N SER A 30 22.21 -3.80 0.08
CA SER A 30 23.68 -3.86 -0.11
C SER A 30 24.49 -3.39 1.10
N ASP A 31 23.91 -2.61 1.99
CA ASP A 31 24.59 -2.13 3.18
C ASP A 31 24.92 -3.31 4.11
N ASN A 32 26.19 -3.44 4.50
CA ASN A 32 26.65 -4.52 5.37
C ASN A 32 25.98 -4.51 6.75
N GLN A 33 25.42 -3.36 7.18
CA GLN A 33 24.68 -3.25 8.44
C GLN A 33 23.34 -3.98 8.40
N PHE A 34 22.79 -4.26 7.21
CA PHE A 34 21.49 -4.92 6.99
C PHE A 34 21.61 -6.38 6.55
N CYS A 35 22.76 -7.02 6.76
CA CYS A 35 22.95 -8.44 6.41
C CYS A 35 21.99 -9.40 7.15
N PHE A 36 21.28 -8.91 8.18
CA PHE A 36 20.30 -9.66 8.97
C PHE A 36 18.85 -9.46 8.51
N ILE A 37 18.59 -8.67 7.45
CA ILE A 37 17.23 -8.48 6.95
C ILE A 37 16.83 -9.70 6.11
N ASP A 38 15.83 -10.41 6.59
CA ASP A 38 15.20 -11.52 5.87
C ASP A 38 13.96 -11.08 5.10
N TYR A 39 13.33 -9.98 5.53
CA TYR A 39 12.03 -9.54 5.05
C TYR A 39 11.93 -8.02 4.96
N LEU A 40 11.48 -7.53 3.81
CA LEU A 40 11.19 -6.12 3.55
C LEU A 40 9.71 -5.94 3.25
N GLU A 41 9.15 -4.88 3.77
CA GLU A 41 7.79 -4.45 3.48
C GLU A 41 7.80 -3.06 2.85
N GLY A 42 7.30 -2.97 1.63
CA GLY A 42 7.17 -1.72 0.89
C GLY A 42 5.72 -1.25 0.84
N ARG A 43 5.50 0.07 0.81
CA ARG A 43 4.16 0.66 0.64
C ARG A 43 4.04 1.31 -0.71
N PHE A 44 2.86 1.17 -1.35
CA PHE A 44 2.52 1.87 -2.58
C PHE A 44 1.07 2.37 -2.52
N SER A 45 0.77 3.49 -3.17
CA SER A 45 -0.60 3.97 -3.29
C SER A 45 -1.27 3.32 -4.50
N PRO A 46 -2.37 2.57 -4.31
CA PRO A 46 -3.05 1.93 -5.43
C PRO A 46 -3.77 2.96 -6.30
N SER A 47 -3.71 2.75 -7.63
CA SER A 47 -4.53 3.45 -8.61
C SER A 47 -5.92 2.81 -8.73
N SER A 48 -6.91 3.57 -9.17
CA SER A 48 -8.21 3.04 -9.57
C SER A 48 -8.17 2.20 -10.86
N GLN A 49 -7.05 2.27 -11.60
CA GLN A 49 -6.83 1.52 -12.83
C GLN A 49 -5.92 0.30 -12.59
N SER A 50 -6.44 -0.90 -12.85
CA SER A 50 -5.70 -2.15 -12.63
C SER A 50 -4.41 -2.25 -13.46
N ASN A 51 -4.42 -1.71 -14.69
CA ASN A 51 -3.24 -1.74 -15.54
C ASN A 51 -2.08 -0.89 -15.01
N ASP A 52 -2.39 0.24 -14.37
CA ASP A 52 -1.35 1.10 -13.77
C ASP A 52 -0.74 0.42 -12.55
N ASN A 53 -1.57 -0.17 -11.69
CA ASN A 53 -1.09 -0.97 -10.57
C ASN A 53 -0.20 -2.14 -11.05
N LEU A 54 -0.59 -2.82 -12.13
CA LEU A 54 0.23 -3.90 -12.69
C LEU A 54 1.57 -3.43 -13.21
N LYS A 55 1.62 -2.29 -13.92
CA LYS A 55 2.89 -1.69 -14.39
C LYS A 55 3.83 -1.39 -13.22
N ILE A 56 3.28 -0.77 -12.16
CA ILE A 56 4.01 -0.42 -10.95
C ILE A 56 4.61 -1.66 -10.30
N ILE A 57 3.77 -2.66 -10.02
CA ILE A 57 4.19 -3.85 -9.28
C ILE A 57 5.13 -4.70 -10.12
N LYS A 58 4.88 -4.82 -11.44
CA LYS A 58 5.80 -5.50 -12.35
C LYS A 58 7.19 -4.85 -12.32
N LYS A 59 7.24 -3.53 -12.40
CA LYS A 59 8.52 -2.83 -12.34
C LYS A 59 9.23 -3.07 -11.00
N ILE A 60 8.52 -3.01 -9.88
CA ILE A 60 9.08 -3.31 -8.56
C ILE A 60 9.63 -4.75 -8.53
N ASN A 61 8.86 -5.71 -9.07
CA ASN A 61 9.28 -7.10 -9.15
C ASN A 61 10.54 -7.28 -9.99
N ASP A 62 10.56 -6.74 -11.21
CA ASP A 62 11.69 -6.86 -12.13
C ASP A 62 12.96 -6.22 -11.53
N ASP A 63 12.82 -5.06 -10.91
CA ASP A 63 13.90 -4.33 -10.26
C ASP A 63 14.42 -5.08 -9.01
N PHE A 64 13.53 -5.66 -8.23
CA PHE A 64 13.88 -6.47 -7.06
C PHE A 64 14.59 -7.76 -7.46
N GLU A 65 14.08 -8.49 -8.45
CA GLU A 65 14.73 -9.70 -8.97
C GLU A 65 16.15 -9.41 -9.51
N LYS A 66 16.30 -8.30 -10.24
CA LYS A 66 17.61 -7.87 -10.73
C LYS A 66 18.58 -7.61 -9.58
N LEU A 67 18.12 -6.88 -8.57
CA LEU A 67 18.90 -6.55 -7.38
C LEU A 67 19.32 -7.82 -6.61
N CYS A 68 18.38 -8.77 -6.43
CA CYS A 68 18.69 -10.04 -5.80
C CYS A 68 19.75 -10.85 -6.56
N LYS A 69 19.72 -10.83 -7.90
CA LYS A 69 20.74 -11.49 -8.73
C LYS A 69 22.12 -10.83 -8.62
N GLU A 70 22.18 -9.51 -8.52
CA GLU A 70 23.43 -8.76 -8.35
C GLU A 70 24.11 -9.05 -6.98
N ILE A 71 23.33 -9.34 -5.94
CA ILE A 71 23.83 -9.46 -4.55
C ILE A 71 24.07 -10.93 -4.15
N SER A 72 23.50 -11.90 -4.85
CA SER A 72 23.27 -13.27 -4.38
C SER A 72 24.44 -14.23 -4.44
N SER A 73 25.71 -13.79 -4.45
CA SER A 73 26.80 -14.80 -4.41
C SER A 73 26.98 -15.51 -3.06
N ASN A 74 26.49 -14.95 -1.93
CA ASN A 74 26.69 -15.58 -0.59
C ASN A 74 25.67 -15.16 0.49
N ARG A 75 24.47 -14.67 0.16
CA ARG A 75 23.51 -14.18 1.17
C ARG A 75 22.16 -14.90 1.09
N LYS A 76 21.49 -15.01 2.24
CA LYS A 76 20.11 -15.47 2.35
C LYS A 76 19.21 -14.57 1.51
N LYS A 77 18.29 -15.18 0.75
CA LYS A 77 17.36 -14.47 -0.12
C LYS A 77 16.40 -13.59 0.71
N VAL A 78 16.52 -12.27 0.56
CA VAL A 78 15.57 -11.31 1.13
C VAL A 78 14.21 -11.47 0.43
N LYS A 79 13.11 -11.38 1.17
CA LYS A 79 11.75 -11.39 0.63
C LYS A 79 11.18 -9.98 0.66
N LEU A 80 10.52 -9.56 -0.41
CA LEU A 80 9.82 -8.27 -0.50
C LEU A 80 8.31 -8.51 -0.62
N SER A 81 7.55 -7.86 0.25
CA SER A 81 6.10 -7.75 0.11
C SER A 81 5.64 -6.30 0.03
N LEU A 82 4.45 -6.10 -0.47
CA LEU A 82 3.83 -4.78 -0.65
C LEU A 82 2.57 -4.65 0.20
N ILE A 83 2.39 -3.47 0.76
CA ILE A 83 1.16 -3.01 1.41
C ILE A 83 0.55 -1.91 0.55
N ALA A 84 -0.71 -2.08 0.17
CA ALA A 84 -1.43 -1.05 -0.57
C ALA A 84 -1.94 0.02 0.40
N HIS A 85 -1.44 1.24 0.23
CA HIS A 85 -1.66 2.36 1.13
C HIS A 85 -2.81 3.26 0.64
N PHE A 86 -3.94 3.26 1.36
CA PHE A 86 -5.08 4.12 1.11
C PHE A 86 -4.94 5.42 1.91
N ILE A 87 -5.02 6.55 1.20
CA ILE A 87 -4.79 7.87 1.79
C ILE A 87 -6.10 8.41 2.35
N LYS A 88 -6.10 8.77 3.64
CA LYS A 88 -7.18 9.53 4.27
C LYS A 88 -7.15 10.97 3.78
N LYS A 89 -8.26 11.44 3.25
CA LYS A 89 -8.43 12.81 2.77
C LYS A 89 -9.87 13.27 2.88
N MET A 90 -10.07 14.56 2.92
CA MET A 90 -11.40 15.15 2.79
C MET A 90 -11.86 15.14 1.34
N ASP A 91 -13.19 15.09 1.13
CA ASP A 91 -13.78 15.38 -0.18
C ASP A 91 -13.47 16.83 -0.59
N LYS A 92 -13.28 17.06 -1.89
CA LYS A 92 -13.03 18.41 -2.40
C LYS A 92 -14.22 19.35 -2.15
N ASN A 93 -15.43 18.79 -2.25
CA ASN A 93 -16.69 19.49 -2.01
C ASN A 93 -17.52 18.78 -0.95
N PRO A 94 -17.17 18.88 0.35
CA PRO A 94 -17.78 18.08 1.41
C PRO A 94 -19.28 18.37 1.61
N TYR A 95 -19.77 19.49 1.11
CA TYR A 95 -21.17 19.93 1.23
C TYR A 95 -22.00 19.69 -0.04
N SER A 96 -21.42 19.16 -1.11
CA SER A 96 -22.13 18.96 -2.39
C SER A 96 -22.95 17.66 -2.45
N HIS A 97 -22.78 16.77 -1.48
CA HIS A 97 -23.40 15.46 -1.44
C HIS A 97 -24.12 15.24 -0.10
N PHE A 98 -25.23 14.49 -0.13
CA PHE A 98 -25.95 14.10 1.09
C PHE A 98 -25.11 13.17 2.00
N GLU A 99 -24.19 12.39 1.40
CA GLU A 99 -23.35 11.46 2.13
C GLU A 99 -21.96 12.06 2.38
N ARG A 100 -21.54 12.03 3.62
CA ARG A 100 -20.17 12.40 3.98
C ARG A 100 -19.17 11.44 3.31
N HIS A 101 -18.08 12.02 2.81
CA HIS A 101 -16.99 11.26 2.17
C HIS A 101 -17.41 10.46 0.94
N SER A 102 -18.44 10.90 0.20
CA SER A 102 -18.94 10.18 -0.98
C SER A 102 -17.89 10.04 -2.08
N GLU A 103 -17.10 11.09 -2.33
CA GLU A 103 -16.00 11.05 -3.31
C GLU A 103 -14.90 10.07 -2.85
N LEU A 104 -14.49 10.15 -1.59
CA LEU A 104 -13.47 9.27 -1.01
C LEU A 104 -13.94 7.81 -1.00
N ARG A 105 -15.19 7.53 -0.58
CA ARG A 105 -15.77 6.18 -0.59
C ARG A 105 -15.78 5.58 -2.01
N ARG A 106 -16.15 6.36 -3.01
CA ARG A 106 -16.13 5.92 -4.41
C ARG A 106 -14.71 5.62 -4.88
N GLU A 107 -13.75 6.47 -4.56
CA GLU A 107 -12.34 6.25 -4.89
C GLU A 107 -11.80 4.98 -4.24
N ILE A 108 -12.05 4.79 -2.94
CA ILE A 108 -11.63 3.58 -2.19
C ILE A 108 -12.23 2.34 -2.84
N SER A 109 -13.52 2.35 -3.18
CA SER A 109 -14.18 1.24 -3.85
C SER A 109 -13.52 0.91 -5.19
N GLN A 110 -13.27 1.89 -6.05
CA GLN A 110 -12.60 1.69 -7.33
C GLN A 110 -11.18 1.13 -7.17
N LYS A 111 -10.40 1.67 -6.24
CA LYS A 111 -9.05 1.18 -5.92
C LYS A 111 -9.08 -0.24 -5.40
N SER A 112 -10.08 -0.60 -4.58
CA SER A 112 -10.25 -1.95 -4.04
C SER A 112 -10.53 -2.98 -5.13
N HIS A 113 -11.44 -2.68 -6.06
CA HIS A 113 -11.71 -3.56 -7.20
C HIS A 113 -10.50 -3.71 -8.11
N SER A 114 -9.82 -2.60 -8.38
CA SER A 114 -8.58 -2.58 -9.14
C SER A 114 -7.52 -3.50 -8.50
N LEU A 115 -7.32 -3.38 -7.19
CA LEU A 115 -6.34 -4.14 -6.43
C LEU A 115 -6.64 -5.64 -6.44
N LEU A 116 -7.90 -6.05 -6.23
CA LEU A 116 -8.30 -7.46 -6.29
C LEU A 116 -8.01 -8.10 -7.65
N ASN A 117 -8.23 -7.35 -8.75
CA ASN A 117 -7.89 -7.82 -10.09
C ASN A 117 -6.37 -7.99 -10.27
N VAL A 118 -5.59 -7.09 -9.68
CA VAL A 118 -4.12 -7.14 -9.74
C VAL A 118 -3.58 -8.34 -8.96
N VAL A 119 -4.10 -8.61 -7.77
CA VAL A 119 -3.68 -9.76 -6.94
C VAL A 119 -3.86 -11.08 -7.70
N LYS A 120 -5.01 -11.26 -8.38
CA LYS A 120 -5.25 -12.44 -9.23
C LYS A 120 -4.19 -12.60 -10.31
N ARG A 121 -3.79 -11.49 -10.97
CA ARG A 121 -2.79 -11.51 -12.03
C ARG A 121 -1.37 -11.75 -11.51
N ILE A 122 -1.02 -11.18 -10.35
CA ILE A 122 0.27 -11.44 -9.69
C ILE A 122 0.42 -12.94 -9.40
N LYS A 123 -0.60 -13.54 -8.80
CA LYS A 123 -0.64 -14.98 -8.50
C LYS A 123 -0.51 -15.83 -9.76
N HIS A 124 -1.24 -15.48 -10.82
CA HIS A 124 -1.17 -16.18 -12.10
C HIS A 124 0.24 -16.11 -12.72
N ASN A 125 0.88 -14.95 -12.65
CA ASN A 125 2.22 -14.71 -13.20
C ASN A 125 3.35 -15.23 -12.30
N LYS A 126 3.04 -15.72 -11.10
CA LYS A 126 4.01 -16.24 -10.11
C LYS A 126 5.13 -15.24 -9.79
N TRP A 127 4.80 -13.95 -9.68
CA TRP A 127 5.78 -12.94 -9.29
C TRP A 127 6.26 -13.16 -7.85
N GLU A 128 7.54 -12.86 -7.58
CA GLU A 128 8.10 -12.99 -6.25
C GLU A 128 7.56 -11.94 -5.27
N VAL A 129 7.32 -10.73 -5.78
CA VAL A 129 6.75 -9.64 -5.00
C VAL A 129 5.23 -9.82 -4.90
N GLN A 130 4.75 -9.98 -3.68
CA GLN A 130 3.35 -10.21 -3.36
C GLN A 130 2.75 -9.00 -2.64
N ILE A 131 1.47 -8.72 -2.87
CA ILE A 131 0.70 -7.81 -2.01
C ILE A 131 0.17 -8.64 -0.85
N LYS A 132 0.52 -8.28 0.39
CA LYS A 132 0.12 -9.01 1.59
C LYS A 132 -0.83 -8.25 2.50
N GLY A 133 -0.98 -6.97 2.28
CA GLY A 133 -1.83 -6.17 3.14
C GLY A 133 -2.29 -4.86 2.52
N ILE A 134 -3.17 -4.24 3.25
CA ILE A 134 -3.69 -2.89 2.99
C ILE A 134 -3.58 -2.06 4.25
N ASP A 135 -3.36 -0.78 4.12
CA ASP A 135 -3.44 0.15 5.24
C ASP A 135 -4.21 1.43 4.87
N ALA A 136 -4.71 2.13 5.88
CA ALA A 136 -5.25 3.47 5.72
C ALA A 136 -4.54 4.42 6.68
N ALA A 137 -3.84 5.39 6.13
CA ALA A 137 -3.06 6.36 6.89
C ALA A 137 -3.12 7.76 6.27
N SER A 138 -2.35 8.69 6.77
CA SER A 138 -2.39 10.12 6.55
C SER A 138 -3.26 10.82 7.60
N ASN A 139 -3.64 12.06 7.40
CA ASN A 139 -4.34 12.88 8.39
C ASN A 139 -5.65 12.21 8.88
N GLU A 140 -5.65 11.75 10.12
CA GLU A 140 -6.78 11.03 10.73
C GLU A 140 -8.02 11.91 10.87
N MET A 141 -7.86 13.22 11.00
CA MET A 141 -8.97 14.16 11.07
C MET A 141 -9.77 14.25 9.76
N SER A 142 -9.20 13.73 8.65
CA SER A 142 -9.83 13.80 7.32
C SER A 142 -10.92 12.75 7.12
N ALA A 143 -10.72 11.52 7.61
CA ALA A 143 -11.69 10.44 7.44
C ALA A 143 -11.46 9.33 8.49
N GLY A 144 -12.54 8.90 9.14
CA GLY A 144 -12.52 7.83 10.14
C GLY A 144 -12.60 6.43 9.53
N PRO A 145 -12.51 5.41 10.39
CA PRO A 145 -12.55 3.99 9.99
C PRO A 145 -13.82 3.61 9.21
N GLU A 146 -14.95 4.22 9.53
CA GLU A 146 -16.24 3.95 8.90
C GLU A 146 -16.28 4.25 7.39
N VAL A 147 -15.32 5.05 6.91
CA VAL A 147 -15.19 5.36 5.48
C VAL A 147 -14.54 4.20 4.71
N PHE A 148 -13.60 3.50 5.33
CA PHE A 148 -12.78 2.45 4.73
C PHE A 148 -13.33 1.05 4.98
N SER A 149 -13.94 0.81 6.15
CA SER A 149 -14.39 -0.51 6.60
C SER A 149 -15.23 -1.29 5.60
N PRO A 150 -16.20 -0.70 4.86
CA PRO A 150 -16.97 -1.47 3.89
C PRO A 150 -16.10 -2.05 2.77
N ALA A 151 -15.18 -1.25 2.22
CA ALA A 151 -14.29 -1.67 1.15
C ALA A 151 -13.23 -2.66 1.64
N PHE A 152 -12.70 -2.48 2.85
CA PHE A 152 -11.71 -3.38 3.45
C PHE A 152 -12.31 -4.74 3.76
N ARG A 153 -13.54 -4.80 4.31
CA ARG A 153 -14.29 -6.05 4.48
C ARG A 153 -14.58 -6.73 3.13
N TYR A 154 -14.97 -5.95 2.13
CA TYR A 154 -15.18 -6.46 0.79
C TYR A 154 -13.89 -7.10 0.23
N MET A 155 -12.75 -6.41 0.35
CA MET A 155 -11.46 -6.96 -0.08
C MET A 155 -11.08 -8.22 0.68
N ARG A 156 -11.27 -8.27 2.01
CA ARG A 156 -11.00 -9.47 2.81
C ARG A 156 -11.80 -10.67 2.31
N ASN A 157 -13.08 -10.48 2.02
CA ASN A 157 -13.98 -11.55 1.58
C ASN A 157 -13.70 -12.04 0.15
N HIS A 158 -13.08 -11.20 -0.69
CA HIS A 158 -12.79 -11.51 -2.10
C HIS A 158 -11.28 -11.66 -2.37
N TRP A 159 -10.48 -11.72 -1.30
CA TRP A 159 -9.05 -11.86 -1.44
C TRP A 159 -8.65 -13.21 -2.03
N THR A 160 -7.72 -13.18 -2.98
CA THR A 160 -7.24 -14.38 -3.68
C THR A 160 -5.73 -14.54 -3.61
N GLY A 161 -5.06 -13.76 -2.76
CA GLY A 161 -3.64 -13.92 -2.45
C GLY A 161 -3.32 -15.26 -1.81
N ASP A 162 -2.05 -15.57 -1.68
CA ASP A 162 -1.60 -16.85 -1.11
C ASP A 162 -1.74 -16.92 0.42
N GLU A 163 -1.76 -15.76 1.07
CA GLU A 163 -2.00 -15.60 2.51
C GLU A 163 -3.23 -14.72 2.75
N ASP A 164 -3.79 -14.77 3.94
CA ASP A 164 -4.89 -13.89 4.34
C ASP A 164 -4.51 -12.42 4.24
N LEU A 165 -5.45 -11.60 3.80
CA LEU A 165 -5.25 -10.16 3.71
C LEU A 165 -5.06 -9.55 5.09
N ARG A 166 -3.89 -8.95 5.33
CA ARG A 166 -3.61 -8.20 6.54
C ARG A 166 -4.10 -6.76 6.38
N ILE A 167 -4.73 -6.25 7.42
CA ILE A 167 -5.28 -4.89 7.44
C ILE A 167 -4.69 -4.14 8.61
N THR A 168 -4.17 -2.95 8.34
CA THR A 168 -3.77 -1.99 9.36
C THR A 168 -4.50 -0.67 9.16
N PHE A 169 -4.68 0.06 10.23
CA PHE A 169 -5.35 1.35 10.21
C PHE A 169 -4.67 2.28 11.22
N HIS A 170 -4.31 3.47 10.80
CA HIS A 170 -3.81 4.49 11.71
C HIS A 170 -5.00 5.11 12.45
N ALA A 171 -5.03 4.98 13.76
CA ALA A 171 -6.10 5.49 14.59
C ALA A 171 -5.57 5.95 15.95
N GLY A 172 -6.02 7.13 16.41
CA GLY A 172 -5.67 7.68 17.70
C GLY A 172 -4.34 8.43 17.75
N GLU A 173 -3.72 8.73 16.62
CA GLU A 173 -2.51 9.56 16.53
C GLU A 173 -2.87 11.06 16.52
N ASP A 174 -3.93 11.43 15.79
CA ASP A 174 -4.44 12.78 15.64
C ASP A 174 -5.86 12.90 16.16
N PHE A 175 -6.09 13.69 17.23
CA PHE A 175 -7.43 13.91 17.77
C PHE A 175 -7.54 15.29 18.43
N VAL A 176 -8.74 15.90 18.38
CA VAL A 176 -9.05 17.15 19.08
C VAL A 176 -9.41 16.87 20.54
N HIS A 177 -10.18 15.80 20.78
CA HIS A 177 -10.58 15.36 22.11
C HIS A 177 -10.18 13.90 22.33
N LEU A 178 -9.73 13.60 23.55
CA LEU A 178 -9.30 12.24 23.92
C LEU A 178 -10.36 11.17 23.60
N LEU A 179 -11.63 11.46 23.88
CA LEU A 179 -12.73 10.54 23.58
C LEU A 179 -12.88 10.27 22.07
N SER A 180 -12.60 11.26 21.23
CA SER A 180 -12.61 11.09 19.77
C SER A 180 -11.49 10.15 19.33
N GLY A 181 -10.28 10.29 19.88
CA GLY A 181 -9.17 9.39 19.61
C GLY A 181 -9.46 7.96 20.05
N LEU A 182 -9.97 7.77 21.26
CA LEU A 182 -10.37 6.46 21.79
C LEU A 182 -11.45 5.81 20.92
N ARG A 183 -12.46 6.58 20.49
CA ARG A 183 -13.50 6.10 19.58
C ARG A 183 -12.92 5.60 18.27
N MET A 184 -12.00 6.35 17.65
CA MET A 184 -11.35 5.95 16.38
C MET A 184 -10.58 4.65 16.53
N ILE A 185 -9.93 4.41 17.68
CA ILE A 185 -9.24 3.15 17.95
C ILE A 185 -10.24 1.99 18.00
N VAL A 186 -11.31 2.14 18.78
CA VAL A 186 -12.36 1.09 18.90
C VAL A 186 -13.07 0.81 17.58
N GLU A 187 -13.30 1.85 16.75
CA GLU A 187 -13.94 1.67 15.44
C GLU A 187 -13.00 1.06 14.38
N ALA A 188 -11.69 1.06 14.64
CA ALA A 188 -10.69 0.47 13.74
C ALA A 188 -10.46 -1.04 13.98
N GLU A 189 -10.87 -1.57 15.14
CA GLU A 189 -10.83 -3.00 15.49
C GLU A 189 -11.93 -3.79 14.76
#